data_6b073d2cf6199b3947fc7a0e2aaea9d3
#
_entry.id   6b073d2cf6199b3947fc7a0e2aaea9d3
#
_cell.length_a   1.000
_cell.length_b   1.000
_cell.length_c   1.000
_cell.angle_alpha   90.00
_cell.angle_beta   90.00
_cell.angle_gamma   90.00
#
_symmetry.space_group_name_H-M   'P 1'
#
loop_
_entity.id
_entity.type
_entity.pdbx_description
1 polymer ?
#
loop_
_entity_poly.entity_id
_entity_poly.type
_entity_poly.pdbx_seq_one_letter_code
_entity_poly.pdbx_strand_id
1 'polypeptide(L)'
;MIQKLQDEDALPTQLYLSTNAADYESFIKINKPKYDYSWERCNRTLDMLKDLDTRTVLRITLIRNYNDQKEMIPAFADMFRKASPHFIEIKYYMHIGRSTNRLEHENMLEMSEVKKLSEEIAKQSKIFSIMDESLVSRISILQNNERFIDRWISSYANTN
;
A
#
# COMPACT_ATOMS: atom_id res chain seq x y z
N MET A 1 -18.22 6.54 -2.29
CA MET A 1 -17.44 7.69 -2.85
C MET A 1 -16.67 7.28 -4.09
N ILE A 2 -15.75 6.30 -4.04
CA ILE A 2 -14.93 5.87 -5.22
C ILE A 2 -15.83 5.41 -6.36
N GLN A 3 -16.82 4.52 -6.10
CA GLN A 3 -17.77 4.07 -7.12
C GLN A 3 -18.47 5.24 -7.81
N LYS A 4 -18.94 6.22 -7.05
CA LYS A 4 -19.58 7.41 -7.61
C LYS A 4 -18.65 8.20 -8.54
N LEU A 5 -17.36 8.33 -8.18
CA LEU A 5 -16.38 9.00 -9.04
C LEU A 5 -16.16 8.23 -10.35
N GLN A 6 -16.18 6.91 -10.30
CA GLN A 6 -16.09 6.06 -11.50
C GLN A 6 -17.33 6.19 -12.37
N ASP A 7 -18.52 6.14 -11.77
CA ASP A 7 -19.80 6.27 -12.49
C ASP A 7 -19.97 7.66 -13.16
N GLU A 8 -19.32 8.69 -12.60
CA GLU A 8 -19.33 10.08 -13.09
C GLU A 8 -18.12 10.42 -13.98
N ASP A 9 -17.28 9.45 -14.34
CA ASP A 9 -16.03 9.64 -15.10
C ASP A 9 -15.12 10.74 -14.49
N ALA A 10 -15.07 10.76 -13.16
CA ALA A 10 -14.37 11.78 -12.35
C ALA A 10 -13.25 11.17 -11.47
N LEU A 11 -12.73 10.01 -11.86
CA LEU A 11 -11.59 9.42 -11.17
C LEU A 11 -10.33 10.28 -11.33
N PRO A 12 -9.50 10.40 -10.28
CA PRO A 12 -8.22 11.10 -10.39
C PRO A 12 -7.27 10.30 -11.28
N THR A 13 -6.26 10.95 -11.87
CA THR A 13 -5.20 10.29 -12.64
C THR A 13 -4.49 9.18 -11.88
N GLN A 14 -4.40 9.32 -10.55
CA GLN A 14 -3.83 8.32 -9.66
C GLN A 14 -4.55 8.30 -8.32
N LEU A 15 -4.95 7.12 -7.90
CA LEU A 15 -5.59 6.87 -6.62
C LEU A 15 -4.64 6.15 -5.67
N TYR A 16 -4.40 6.74 -4.50
CA TYR A 16 -3.70 6.09 -3.39
C TYR A 16 -4.68 5.56 -2.36
N LEU A 17 -4.54 4.27 -2.03
CA LEU A 17 -5.17 3.68 -0.86
C LEU A 17 -4.07 3.30 0.14
N SER A 18 -4.18 3.79 1.37
CA SER A 18 -3.26 3.39 2.45
C SER A 18 -3.93 2.38 3.36
N THR A 19 -3.27 1.24 3.58
CA THR A 19 -3.63 0.25 4.59
C THR A 19 -2.36 -0.29 5.24
N ASN A 20 -2.36 -0.40 6.56
CA ASN A 20 -1.16 -0.84 7.29
C ASN A 20 -1.34 -2.25 7.88
N ALA A 21 -2.40 -2.94 7.49
CA ALA A 21 -2.76 -4.25 8.01
C ALA A 21 -3.37 -5.14 6.94
N ALA A 22 -3.00 -6.41 6.94
CA ALA A 22 -3.54 -7.44 6.06
C ALA A 22 -4.57 -8.36 6.76
N ASP A 23 -4.77 -8.19 8.06
CA ASP A 23 -5.75 -8.92 8.89
C ASP A 23 -6.48 -7.99 9.85
N TYR A 24 -7.58 -8.49 10.41
CA TYR A 24 -8.46 -7.72 11.29
C TYR A 24 -7.78 -7.26 12.58
N GLU A 25 -7.02 -8.14 13.23
CA GLU A 25 -6.39 -7.83 14.53
C GLU A 25 -5.35 -6.71 14.37
N SER A 26 -4.50 -6.83 13.37
CA SER A 26 -3.52 -5.78 13.02
C SER A 26 -4.21 -4.49 12.61
N PHE A 27 -5.33 -4.57 11.87
CA PHE A 27 -6.11 -3.39 11.48
C PHE A 27 -6.62 -2.62 12.70
N ILE A 28 -7.22 -3.31 13.67
CA ILE A 28 -7.70 -2.68 14.91
C ILE A 28 -6.55 -2.10 15.73
N LYS A 29 -5.46 -2.87 15.88
CA LYS A 29 -4.29 -2.47 16.68
C LYS A 29 -3.61 -1.21 16.12
N ILE A 30 -3.42 -1.15 14.79
CA ILE A 30 -2.66 -0.08 14.14
C ILE A 30 -3.54 1.13 13.83
N ASN A 31 -4.69 0.91 13.20
CA ASN A 31 -5.53 2.00 12.69
C ASN A 31 -6.47 2.59 13.73
N LYS A 32 -6.82 1.84 14.78
CA LYS A 32 -7.76 2.23 15.85
C LYS A 32 -9.01 2.90 15.27
N PRO A 33 -9.76 2.18 14.43
CA PRO A 33 -10.89 2.76 13.71
C PRO A 33 -11.99 3.23 14.67
N LYS A 34 -12.67 4.31 14.30
CA LYS A 34 -13.79 4.86 15.08
C LYS A 34 -15.07 4.02 14.94
N TYR A 35 -15.25 3.32 13.81
CA TYR A 35 -16.47 2.60 13.49
C TYR A 35 -16.18 1.10 13.29
N ASP A 36 -17.06 0.25 13.81
CA ASP A 36 -16.90 -1.20 13.77
C ASP A 36 -16.86 -1.77 12.34
N TYR A 37 -17.59 -1.14 11.41
CA TYR A 37 -17.62 -1.54 9.99
C TYR A 37 -16.42 -1.05 9.15
N SER A 38 -15.40 -0.47 9.78
CA SER A 38 -14.25 0.11 9.05
C SER A 38 -13.43 -0.94 8.33
N TRP A 39 -13.31 -2.14 8.90
CA TRP A 39 -12.60 -3.26 8.29
C TRP A 39 -13.29 -3.75 7.00
N GLU A 40 -14.60 -3.96 7.05
CA GLU A 40 -15.38 -4.38 5.88
C GLU A 40 -15.31 -3.32 4.77
N ARG A 41 -15.36 -2.05 5.13
CA ARG A 41 -15.22 -0.94 4.16
C ARG A 41 -13.84 -0.90 3.53
N CYS A 42 -12.79 -1.14 4.31
CA CYS A 42 -11.42 -1.22 3.81
C CYS A 42 -11.30 -2.36 2.79
N ASN A 43 -11.76 -3.56 3.14
CA ASN A 43 -11.74 -4.71 2.25
C ASN A 43 -12.54 -4.49 0.97
N ARG A 44 -13.74 -3.90 1.07
CA ARG A 44 -14.54 -3.55 -0.11
C ARG A 44 -13.79 -2.58 -1.03
N THR A 45 -13.07 -1.60 -0.46
CA THR A 45 -12.26 -0.67 -1.26
C THR A 45 -11.07 -1.37 -1.91
N LEU A 46 -10.42 -2.31 -1.20
CA LEU A 46 -9.36 -3.15 -1.77
C LEU A 46 -9.86 -3.97 -2.96
N ASP A 47 -11.03 -4.58 -2.83
CA ASP A 47 -11.66 -5.39 -3.89
C ASP A 47 -11.99 -4.58 -5.16
N MET A 48 -12.26 -3.28 -5.01
CA MET A 48 -12.55 -2.39 -6.13
C MET A 48 -11.31 -1.98 -6.93
N LEU A 49 -10.11 -1.97 -6.32
CA LEU A 49 -8.91 -1.39 -6.95
C LEU A 49 -8.56 -2.00 -8.31
N LYS A 50 -8.80 -3.30 -8.49
CA LYS A 50 -8.52 -4.02 -9.74
C LYS A 50 -9.42 -3.58 -10.89
N ASP A 51 -10.64 -3.08 -10.59
CA ASP A 51 -11.68 -2.75 -11.57
C ASP A 51 -11.79 -1.24 -11.85
N LEU A 52 -10.95 -0.42 -11.19
CA LEU A 52 -10.93 1.02 -11.39
C LEU A 52 -10.17 1.39 -12.67
N ASP A 53 -10.76 2.26 -13.49
CA ASP A 53 -10.13 2.84 -14.68
C ASP A 53 -9.25 4.05 -14.29
N THR A 54 -8.30 3.81 -13.43
CA THR A 54 -7.29 4.79 -13.01
C THR A 54 -6.05 4.08 -12.51
N ARG A 55 -4.93 4.80 -12.47
CA ARG A 55 -3.69 4.32 -11.85
C ARG A 55 -3.91 4.12 -10.35
N THR A 56 -3.70 2.91 -9.86
CA THR A 56 -3.90 2.59 -8.45
C THR A 56 -2.59 2.28 -7.75
N VAL A 57 -2.41 2.84 -6.56
CA VAL A 57 -1.28 2.59 -5.67
C VAL A 57 -1.79 2.16 -4.30
N LEU A 58 -1.36 1.00 -3.86
CA LEU A 58 -1.61 0.55 -2.49
C LEU A 58 -0.38 0.83 -1.64
N ARG A 59 -0.55 1.64 -0.59
CA ARG A 59 0.54 2.02 0.30
C ARG A 59 0.44 1.29 1.61
N ILE A 60 1.54 0.72 2.08
CA ILE A 60 1.68 0.23 3.45
C ILE A 60 2.82 0.93 4.17
N THR A 61 2.64 1.16 5.48
CA THR A 61 3.69 1.64 6.35
C THR A 61 4.05 0.53 7.33
N LEU A 62 5.26 0.03 7.23
CA LEU A 62 5.79 -0.97 8.16
C LEU A 62 6.20 -0.31 9.48
N ILE A 63 5.79 -0.95 10.58
CA ILE A 63 6.03 -0.50 11.95
C ILE A 63 6.58 -1.69 12.72
N ARG A 64 7.80 -1.57 13.25
CA ARG A 64 8.45 -2.63 14.02
C ARG A 64 7.58 -3.08 15.18
N ASN A 65 7.46 -4.40 15.34
CA ASN A 65 6.63 -5.08 16.34
C ASN A 65 5.11 -4.92 16.15
N TYR A 66 4.66 -4.41 15.00
CA TYR A 66 3.24 -4.25 14.69
C TYR A 66 2.83 -5.01 13.43
N ASN A 67 3.56 -4.83 12.32
CA ASN A 67 3.21 -5.43 11.02
C ASN A 67 4.45 -5.80 10.19
N ASP A 68 5.61 -5.92 10.80
CA ASP A 68 6.90 -6.26 10.18
C ASP A 68 7.29 -7.74 10.36
N GLN A 69 6.46 -8.55 11.04
CA GLN A 69 6.75 -9.94 11.31
C GLN A 69 6.64 -10.79 10.03
N LYS A 70 7.53 -11.77 9.89
CA LYS A 70 7.57 -12.66 8.72
C LYS A 70 6.28 -13.46 8.54
N GLU A 71 5.62 -13.77 9.63
CA GLU A 71 4.34 -14.49 9.67
C GLU A 71 3.21 -13.71 8.98
N MET A 72 3.35 -12.40 8.84
CA MET A 72 2.38 -11.52 8.17
C MET A 72 2.59 -11.44 6.65
N ILE A 73 3.75 -11.86 6.16
CA ILE A 73 4.10 -11.76 4.72
C ILE A 73 3.05 -12.49 3.84
N PRO A 74 2.61 -13.73 4.15
CA PRO A 74 1.57 -14.39 3.36
C PRO A 74 0.28 -13.58 3.27
N ALA A 75 -0.18 -13.00 4.38
CA ALA A 75 -1.39 -12.19 4.42
C ALA A 75 -1.26 -10.91 3.57
N PHE A 76 -0.11 -10.23 3.61
CA PHE A 76 0.17 -9.11 2.73
C PHE A 76 0.20 -9.53 1.26
N ALA A 77 0.88 -10.62 0.93
CA ALA A 77 0.95 -11.12 -0.43
C ALA A 77 -0.44 -11.48 -0.98
N ASP A 78 -1.31 -12.09 -0.17
CA ASP A 78 -2.69 -12.42 -0.53
C ASP A 78 -3.54 -11.15 -0.73
N MET A 79 -3.43 -10.19 0.19
CA MET A 79 -4.12 -8.90 0.07
C MET A 79 -3.71 -8.17 -1.21
N PHE A 80 -2.43 -8.13 -1.54
CA PHE A 80 -1.93 -7.46 -2.74
C PHE A 80 -2.39 -8.16 -4.01
N ARG A 81 -2.38 -9.49 -4.03
CA ARG A 81 -2.90 -10.27 -5.15
C ARG A 81 -4.39 -10.04 -5.38
N LYS A 82 -5.17 -10.03 -4.30
CA LYS A 82 -6.61 -9.79 -4.34
C LYS A 82 -6.95 -8.38 -4.82
N ALA A 83 -6.27 -7.37 -4.27
CA ALA A 83 -6.49 -5.96 -4.63
C ALA A 83 -5.93 -5.61 -6.01
N SER A 84 -4.89 -6.33 -6.44
CA SER A 84 -4.22 -6.18 -7.73
C SER A 84 -4.02 -4.71 -8.18
N PRO A 85 -3.44 -3.82 -7.35
CA PRO A 85 -3.14 -2.46 -7.77
C PRO A 85 -2.05 -2.45 -8.85
N HIS A 86 -1.83 -1.34 -9.53
CA HIS A 86 -0.72 -1.17 -10.47
C HIS A 86 0.62 -1.11 -9.75
N PHE A 87 0.65 -0.43 -8.59
CA PHE A 87 1.85 -0.31 -7.77
C PHE A 87 1.56 -0.55 -6.30
N ILE A 88 2.58 -1.04 -5.59
CA ILE A 88 2.61 -1.09 -4.14
C ILE A 88 3.77 -0.22 -3.65
N GLU A 89 3.49 0.67 -2.72
CA GLU A 89 4.47 1.50 -2.05
C GLU A 89 4.64 0.99 -0.62
N ILE A 90 5.78 0.38 -0.32
CA ILE A 90 6.15 -0.11 1.00
C ILE A 90 7.13 0.88 1.62
N LYS A 91 6.74 1.51 2.71
CA LYS A 91 7.59 2.45 3.46
C LYS A 91 7.66 2.05 4.92
N TYR A 92 8.64 2.57 5.64
CA TYR A 92 8.67 2.39 7.09
C TYR A 92 8.17 3.60 7.85
N TYR A 93 7.73 3.35 9.08
CA TYR A 93 7.33 4.36 10.04
C TYR A 93 8.47 5.36 10.28
N MET A 94 8.13 6.64 10.34
CA MET A 94 9.03 7.70 10.79
C MET A 94 8.49 8.29 12.09
N HIS A 95 9.35 8.39 13.10
CA HIS A 95 8.99 8.92 14.42
C HIS A 95 8.83 10.44 14.37
N ILE A 96 7.70 10.90 13.76
CA ILE A 96 7.36 12.32 13.56
C ILE A 96 5.86 12.57 13.79
N GLY A 97 5.52 13.81 14.13
CA GLY A 97 4.14 14.27 14.24
C GLY A 97 3.35 13.54 15.33
N ARG A 98 2.05 13.37 15.14
CA ARG A 98 1.14 12.80 16.16
C ARG A 98 1.38 11.32 16.45
N SER A 99 2.05 10.61 15.58
CA SER A 99 2.36 9.19 15.79
C SER A 99 3.32 8.98 16.97
N THR A 100 4.15 9.98 17.31
CA THR A 100 5.05 9.95 18.47
C THR A 100 4.32 9.86 19.82
N ASN A 101 3.01 10.15 19.85
CA ASN A 101 2.18 9.94 21.04
C ASN A 101 1.81 8.45 21.29
N ARG A 102 2.12 7.56 20.35
CA ARG A 102 1.69 6.15 20.39
C ARG A 102 2.79 5.17 20.03
N LEU A 103 3.81 5.62 19.35
CA LEU A 103 4.91 4.82 18.84
C LEU A 103 6.23 5.46 19.25
N GLU A 104 7.21 4.63 19.49
CA GLU A 104 8.55 5.03 19.89
C GLU A 104 9.50 5.07 18.67
N HIS A 105 10.69 5.61 18.88
CA HIS A 105 11.73 5.65 17.84
C HIS A 105 12.13 4.23 17.40
N GLU A 106 12.14 3.29 18.35
CA GLU A 106 12.48 1.87 18.14
C GLU A 106 11.49 1.14 17.22
N ASN A 107 10.29 1.71 16.97
CA ASN A 107 9.34 1.18 16.00
C ASN A 107 9.71 1.50 14.54
N MET A 108 10.79 2.27 14.31
CA MET A 108 11.33 2.47 12.98
C MET A 108 12.09 1.24 12.50
N LEU A 109 11.97 0.92 11.20
CA LEU A 109 12.80 -0.08 10.53
C LEU A 109 13.96 0.59 9.82
N GLU A 110 15.00 -0.19 9.54
CA GLU A 110 16.05 0.20 8.60
C GLU A 110 15.62 -0.07 7.15
N MET A 111 16.18 0.66 6.19
CA MET A 111 15.83 0.44 4.78
C MET A 111 16.17 -0.97 4.28
N SER A 112 17.21 -1.57 4.80
CA SER A 112 17.60 -2.96 4.52
C SER A 112 16.54 -3.98 4.95
N GLU A 113 15.83 -3.71 6.05
CA GLU A 113 14.74 -4.56 6.54
C GLU A 113 13.49 -4.38 5.64
N VAL A 114 13.16 -3.14 5.26
CA VAL A 114 12.06 -2.86 4.32
C VAL A 114 12.29 -3.55 3.00
N LYS A 115 13.50 -3.45 2.45
CA LYS A 115 13.89 -4.12 1.21
C LYS A 115 13.67 -5.62 1.30
N LYS A 116 14.20 -6.27 2.33
CA LYS A 116 14.05 -7.70 2.55
C LYS A 116 12.59 -8.14 2.65
N LEU A 117 11.78 -7.41 3.42
CA LEU A 117 10.34 -7.70 3.51
C LEU A 117 9.63 -7.48 2.17
N SER A 118 9.99 -6.45 1.41
CA SER A 118 9.44 -6.18 0.08
C SER A 118 9.77 -7.29 -0.91
N GLU A 119 11.00 -7.80 -0.90
CA GLU A 119 11.44 -8.93 -1.74
C GLU A 119 10.67 -10.21 -1.40
N GLU A 120 10.47 -10.51 -0.12
CA GLU A 120 9.71 -11.68 0.32
C GLU A 120 8.22 -11.57 -0.06
N ILE A 121 7.61 -10.39 0.11
CA ILE A 121 6.23 -10.13 -0.29
C ILE A 121 6.08 -10.26 -1.81
N ALA A 122 7.00 -9.68 -2.59
CA ALA A 122 6.99 -9.78 -4.05
C ALA A 122 7.08 -11.24 -4.49
N LYS A 123 8.01 -12.01 -3.92
CA LYS A 123 8.19 -13.44 -4.20
C LYS A 123 6.92 -14.26 -3.90
N GLN A 124 6.28 -14.02 -2.75
CA GLN A 124 5.08 -14.77 -2.36
C GLN A 124 3.84 -14.36 -3.15
N SER A 125 3.74 -13.08 -3.54
CA SER A 125 2.62 -12.59 -4.35
C SER A 125 2.61 -13.15 -5.77
N LYS A 126 3.80 -13.45 -6.34
CA LYS A 126 4.05 -13.97 -7.69
C LYS A 126 3.70 -13.02 -8.85
N ILE A 127 2.92 -11.99 -8.60
CA ILE A 127 2.48 -11.02 -9.62
C ILE A 127 3.15 -9.65 -9.50
N PHE A 128 3.93 -9.43 -8.44
CA PHE A 128 4.67 -8.18 -8.23
C PHE A 128 6.18 -8.41 -8.29
N SER A 129 6.89 -7.41 -8.78
CA SER A 129 8.35 -7.33 -8.74
C SER A 129 8.82 -5.99 -8.20
N ILE A 130 9.99 -5.98 -7.57
CA ILE A 130 10.62 -4.71 -7.15
C ILE A 130 10.90 -3.88 -8.40
N MET A 131 10.41 -2.66 -8.42
CA MET A 131 10.62 -1.71 -9.52
C MET A 131 11.66 -0.65 -9.17
N ASP A 132 11.59 -0.11 -7.96
CA ASP A 132 12.45 1.01 -7.54
C ASP A 132 12.56 1.11 -6.02
N GLU A 133 13.58 1.81 -5.56
CA GLU A 133 13.84 2.10 -4.15
C GLU A 133 14.26 3.57 -3.99
N SER A 134 13.82 4.21 -2.92
CA SER A 134 14.24 5.55 -2.54
C SER A 134 14.72 5.55 -1.10
N LEU A 135 16.03 5.68 -0.91
CA LEU A 135 16.65 5.81 0.41
C LEU A 135 16.19 7.09 1.12
N VAL A 136 16.07 8.19 0.38
CA VAL A 136 15.64 9.49 0.92
C VAL A 136 14.19 9.44 1.39
N SER A 137 13.31 8.86 0.58
CA SER A 137 11.88 8.71 0.89
C SER A 137 11.59 7.48 1.74
N ARG A 138 12.57 6.60 1.92
CA ARG A 138 12.47 5.37 2.72
C ARG A 138 11.38 4.43 2.21
N ILE A 139 11.38 4.22 0.90
CA ILE A 139 10.31 3.53 0.17
C ILE A 139 10.92 2.45 -0.73
N SER A 140 10.25 1.31 -0.79
CA SER A 140 10.39 0.31 -1.85
C SER A 140 9.10 0.30 -2.66
N ILE A 141 9.20 0.28 -3.99
CA ILE A 141 8.08 0.29 -4.91
C ILE A 141 8.05 -1.02 -5.68
N LEU A 142 6.90 -1.70 -5.65
CA LEU A 142 6.65 -2.89 -6.43
C LEU A 142 5.69 -2.55 -7.57
N GLN A 143 5.92 -3.15 -8.73
CA GLN A 143 5.05 -3.06 -9.91
C GLN A 143 4.32 -4.36 -10.15
N ASN A 144 3.05 -4.26 -10.53
CA ASN A 144 2.25 -5.39 -10.94
C ASN A 144 2.63 -5.82 -12.37
N ASN A 145 3.09 -7.05 -12.53
CA ASN A 145 3.53 -7.60 -13.81
C ASN A 145 2.36 -8.01 -14.71
N GLU A 146 1.17 -8.23 -14.15
CA GLU A 146 -0.06 -8.58 -14.89
C GLU A 146 -0.88 -7.35 -15.28
N ARG A 147 -0.62 -6.20 -14.63
CA ARG A 147 -1.29 -4.92 -14.90
C ARG A 147 -0.25 -3.83 -15.15
N PHE A 148 0.60 -4.05 -16.13
CA PHE A 148 1.69 -3.13 -16.44
C PHE A 148 1.15 -1.80 -16.96
N ILE A 149 1.62 -0.68 -16.36
CA ILE A 149 1.49 0.68 -16.88
C ILE A 149 2.83 1.41 -16.74
N ASP A 150 3.03 2.47 -17.51
CA ASP A 150 4.25 3.28 -17.39
C ASP A 150 4.40 3.81 -15.95
N ARG A 151 5.62 3.83 -15.44
CA ARG A 151 5.90 4.39 -14.11
C ARG A 151 5.62 5.89 -14.04
N TRP A 152 5.80 6.60 -15.12
CA TRP A 152 5.63 8.04 -15.18
C TRP A 152 4.18 8.40 -15.53
N ILE A 153 3.65 9.37 -14.79
CA ILE A 153 2.43 10.04 -15.21
C ILE A 153 2.87 10.98 -16.33
N SER A 154 2.53 10.66 -17.58
CA SER A 154 2.74 11.59 -18.67
C SER A 154 2.01 12.89 -18.31
N SER A 155 2.76 13.97 -18.13
CA SER A 155 2.14 15.29 -18.08
C SER A 155 1.35 15.45 -19.36
N TYR A 156 0.08 15.79 -19.28
CA TYR A 156 -0.69 16.33 -20.42
C TYR A 156 -0.09 17.70 -20.80
N ALA A 157 1.14 17.67 -21.22
CA ALA A 157 1.79 18.80 -21.86
C ALA A 157 1.71 18.55 -23.35
N ASN A 158 0.96 19.40 -24.02
CA ASN A 158 0.82 19.59 -25.47
C ASN A 158 -0.30 18.80 -26.15
N THR A 159 -1.52 19.25 -25.96
CA THR A 159 -2.47 19.40 -27.06
C THR A 159 -2.72 20.90 -27.22
N ASN A 160 -1.90 21.52 -28.05
CA ASN A 160 -2.26 22.74 -28.78
C ASN A 160 -2.94 22.35 -30.08
#